data_c807740d1dcc6c6fcaa62e6292735145
#
_entry.id   c807740d1dcc6c6fcaa62e6292735145
#
_cell.length_a   1.000
_cell.length_b   1.000
_cell.length_c   1.000
_cell.angle_alpha   90.00
_cell.angle_beta   90.00
_cell.angle_gamma   90.00
#
_symmetry.space_group_name_H-M   'P 1'
#
loop_
_entity.id
_entity.type
_entity.pdbx_description
1 polymer ?
#
loop_
_entity_poly.entity_id
_entity_poly.type
_entity_poly.pdbx_seq_one_letter_code
_entity_poly.pdbx_strand_id
1 'polypeptide(L)'
;MKLSVVVPAYNEAGNIEKLLSSLLAQELHRAELTEIVVVASGCTDDTAARARALGRGRPGVHVHVQEQRSGKVAAINHYLRVRDPRAEVVVCCSADLIVAPDVLEKIAEYFHANADVGMVGARPVPDNDGETLVGRMVQLVWDMHHRISLHAPKMGGLVAFRAALVDQVSELSVVDEASVEDIVRSKGKTLGYLPDALVVNHGPEVWGEYFEQRRRIARGHFWLDFAFGYRVASLDHRLVAETVLEVARQQDPFGKAALALAVATEGLARAVGFFDARVVGGKHRTWKPLASTKVLKKTRGGS
;
A
#
# COMPACT_ATOMS: atom_id res chain seq x y z
N MET A 1 7.70 8.21 20.33
CA MET A 1 6.42 8.27 19.56
C MET A 1 5.78 6.89 19.59
N LYS A 2 4.49 6.80 19.90
CA LYS A 2 3.75 5.54 20.01
C LYS A 2 3.10 5.17 18.69
N LEU A 3 3.46 4.01 18.15
CA LEU A 3 2.99 3.50 16.88
C LEU A 3 2.03 2.32 17.11
N SER A 4 0.91 2.29 16.42
CA SER A 4 0.01 1.14 16.34
C SER A 4 -0.11 0.72 14.88
N VAL A 5 0.05 -0.57 14.61
CA VAL A 5 0.04 -1.13 13.25
C VAL A 5 -1.26 -1.86 12.98
N VAL A 6 -1.93 -1.54 11.87
CA VAL A 6 -3.05 -2.33 11.35
C VAL A 6 -2.64 -3.10 10.09
N VAL A 7 -3.02 -4.37 10.06
CA VAL A 7 -2.82 -5.28 8.92
C VAL A 7 -4.18 -5.81 8.47
N PRO A 8 -4.83 -5.14 7.49
CA PRO A 8 -6.02 -5.70 6.84
C PRO A 8 -5.62 -6.91 5.99
N ALA A 9 -6.21 -8.08 6.24
CA ALA A 9 -5.86 -9.32 5.57
C ALA A 9 -7.09 -10.03 4.98
N TYR A 10 -6.96 -10.53 3.74
CA TYR A 10 -7.91 -11.41 3.09
C TYR A 10 -7.18 -12.48 2.28
N ASN A 11 -7.24 -13.74 2.74
CA ASN A 11 -6.56 -14.88 2.12
C ASN A 11 -5.08 -14.61 1.85
N GLU A 12 -4.32 -14.37 2.94
CA GLU A 12 -2.88 -14.09 2.94
C GLU A 12 -2.07 -15.15 3.71
N ALA A 13 -2.55 -16.40 3.76
CA ALA A 13 -1.86 -17.48 4.49
C ALA A 13 -0.39 -17.66 4.03
N GLY A 14 -0.06 -17.37 2.76
CA GLY A 14 1.31 -17.45 2.25
C GLY A 14 2.23 -16.28 2.66
N ASN A 15 1.67 -15.16 3.09
CA ASN A 15 2.40 -13.91 3.32
C ASN A 15 2.38 -13.45 4.78
N ILE A 16 1.28 -13.70 5.50
CA ILE A 16 1.02 -13.11 6.81
C ILE A 16 2.13 -13.37 7.84
N GLU A 17 2.73 -14.57 7.85
CA GLU A 17 3.82 -14.90 8.77
C GLU A 17 5.09 -14.11 8.47
N LYS A 18 5.42 -13.90 7.18
CA LYS A 18 6.58 -13.13 6.74
C LYS A 18 6.43 -11.66 7.14
N LEU A 19 5.25 -11.09 6.88
CA LEU A 19 4.95 -9.72 7.28
C LEU A 19 5.05 -9.55 8.80
N LEU A 20 4.33 -10.36 9.57
CA LEU A 20 4.32 -10.23 11.03
C LEU A 20 5.72 -10.42 11.62
N SER A 21 6.51 -11.36 11.07
CA SER A 21 7.91 -11.55 11.49
C SER A 21 8.74 -10.30 11.23
N SER A 22 8.58 -9.64 10.07
CA SER A 22 9.31 -8.41 9.75
C SER A 22 8.87 -7.21 10.62
N LEU A 23 7.58 -7.14 10.99
CA LEU A 23 7.09 -6.11 11.91
C LEU A 23 7.56 -6.33 13.34
N LEU A 24 7.68 -7.58 13.78
CA LEU A 24 8.20 -7.93 15.12
C LEU A 24 9.72 -7.80 15.23
N ALA A 25 10.42 -7.78 14.09
CA ALA A 25 11.87 -7.60 14.02
C ALA A 25 12.26 -6.13 13.80
N GLN A 26 11.34 -5.17 13.98
CA GLN A 26 11.68 -3.75 13.84
C GLN A 26 12.63 -3.28 14.93
N GLU A 27 13.67 -2.55 14.52
CA GLU A 27 14.65 -1.93 15.39
C GLU A 27 14.13 -0.54 15.82
N LEU A 28 13.69 -0.43 17.08
CA LEU A 28 13.07 0.78 17.60
C LEU A 28 13.94 1.39 18.72
N HIS A 29 14.25 2.68 18.60
CA HIS A 29 15.07 3.44 19.56
C HIS A 29 14.31 4.57 20.21
N ARG A 30 13.54 5.33 19.43
CA ARG A 30 12.71 6.48 19.86
C ARG A 30 11.23 6.23 19.68
N ALA A 31 10.89 5.20 18.91
CA ALA A 31 9.54 4.74 18.72
C ALA A 31 9.20 3.59 19.69
N GLU A 32 7.91 3.48 20.02
CA GLU A 32 7.33 2.38 20.78
C GLU A 32 6.22 1.76 19.91
N LEU A 33 6.36 0.48 19.57
CA LEU A 33 5.29 -0.27 18.92
C LEU A 33 4.32 -0.77 19.99
N THR A 34 3.16 -0.13 20.10
CA THR A 34 2.18 -0.46 21.16
C THR A 34 1.37 -1.70 20.84
N GLU A 35 1.07 -1.91 19.55
CA GLU A 35 0.31 -3.08 19.08
C GLU A 35 0.48 -3.32 17.58
N ILE A 36 0.22 -4.57 17.18
CA ILE A 36 -0.03 -4.99 15.79
C ILE A 36 -1.41 -5.65 15.77
N VAL A 37 -2.34 -5.08 15.04
CA VAL A 37 -3.71 -5.60 14.92
C VAL A 37 -3.92 -6.16 13.51
N VAL A 38 -4.03 -7.47 13.39
CA VAL A 38 -4.42 -8.15 12.15
C VAL A 38 -5.95 -8.20 12.10
N VAL A 39 -6.55 -7.64 11.05
CA VAL A 39 -7.99 -7.75 10.79
C VAL A 39 -8.21 -8.71 9.62
N ALA A 40 -8.48 -9.96 9.94
CA ALA A 40 -8.77 -11.03 8.97
C ALA A 40 -10.24 -10.94 8.55
N SER A 41 -10.51 -10.38 7.35
CA SER A 41 -11.87 -10.06 6.88
C SER A 41 -12.37 -11.11 5.89
N GLY A 42 -13.23 -12.02 6.36
CA GLY A 42 -13.86 -13.06 5.54
C GLY A 42 -12.87 -14.06 4.92
N CYS A 43 -11.75 -14.32 5.60
CA CYS A 43 -10.75 -15.29 5.14
C CYS A 43 -11.33 -16.71 5.09
N THR A 44 -11.02 -17.42 4.01
CA THR A 44 -11.40 -18.83 3.79
C THR A 44 -10.19 -19.77 3.87
N ASP A 45 -8.99 -19.21 4.09
CA ASP A 45 -7.73 -19.92 4.27
C ASP A 45 -7.21 -19.81 5.72
N ASP A 46 -6.00 -20.30 5.96
CA ASP A 46 -5.36 -20.33 7.28
C ASP A 46 -4.80 -18.97 7.77
N THR A 47 -5.10 -17.85 7.10
CA THR A 47 -4.55 -16.52 7.45
C THR A 47 -4.70 -16.20 8.94
N ALA A 48 -5.91 -16.29 9.47
CA ALA A 48 -6.19 -15.96 10.88
C ALA A 48 -5.51 -16.94 11.84
N ALA A 49 -5.48 -18.22 11.51
CA ALA A 49 -4.84 -19.25 12.33
C ALA A 49 -3.33 -19.04 12.40
N ARG A 50 -2.66 -18.75 11.28
CA ARG A 50 -1.22 -18.46 11.20
C ARG A 50 -0.87 -17.17 11.95
N ALA A 51 -1.65 -16.10 11.78
CA ALA A 51 -1.45 -14.86 12.51
C ALA A 51 -1.56 -15.06 14.04
N ARG A 52 -2.57 -15.81 14.49
CA ARG A 52 -2.73 -16.15 15.92
C ARG A 52 -1.58 -17.01 16.45
N ALA A 53 -1.12 -17.99 15.67
CA ALA A 53 -0.01 -18.84 16.07
C ALA A 53 1.27 -18.02 16.30
N LEU A 54 1.58 -17.08 15.42
CA LEU A 54 2.74 -16.20 15.52
C LEU A 54 2.58 -15.17 16.66
N GLY A 55 1.36 -14.69 16.92
CA GLY A 55 1.05 -13.77 18.02
C GLY A 55 1.05 -14.43 19.41
N ARG A 56 1.10 -15.76 19.49
CA ARG A 56 1.03 -16.49 20.74
C ARG A 56 2.21 -16.14 21.66
N GLY A 57 1.90 -15.71 22.89
CA GLY A 57 2.91 -15.24 23.85
C GLY A 57 3.45 -13.83 23.60
N ARG A 58 2.87 -13.08 22.65
CA ARG A 58 3.22 -11.70 22.33
C ARG A 58 2.02 -10.78 22.62
N PRO A 59 1.93 -10.14 23.78
CA PRO A 59 0.72 -9.42 24.22
C PRO A 59 0.34 -8.24 23.34
N GLY A 60 1.26 -7.69 22.55
CA GLY A 60 0.98 -6.61 21.59
C GLY A 60 0.45 -7.07 20.22
N VAL A 61 0.27 -8.38 19.96
CA VAL A 61 -0.25 -8.88 18.69
C VAL A 61 -1.68 -9.35 18.84
N HIS A 62 -2.61 -8.71 18.17
CA HIS A 62 -4.05 -8.97 18.22
C HIS A 62 -4.57 -9.44 16.85
N VAL A 63 -5.48 -10.43 16.85
CA VAL A 63 -6.09 -10.93 15.62
C VAL A 63 -7.61 -10.87 15.74
N HIS A 64 -8.20 -9.93 14.99
CA HIS A 64 -9.64 -9.76 14.87
C HIS A 64 -10.14 -10.46 13.62
N VAL A 65 -11.21 -11.23 13.73
CA VAL A 65 -11.82 -11.94 12.60
C VAL A 65 -13.18 -11.33 12.31
N GLN A 66 -13.38 -10.93 11.07
CA GLN A 66 -14.69 -10.58 10.53
C GLN A 66 -15.21 -11.79 9.74
N GLU A 67 -16.41 -12.25 10.03
CA GLU A 67 -17.00 -13.43 9.38
C GLU A 67 -17.23 -13.21 7.88
N GLN A 68 -17.63 -12.01 7.51
CA GLN A 68 -17.89 -11.65 6.12
C GLN A 68 -16.79 -10.74 5.57
N ARG A 69 -16.50 -10.92 4.28
CA ARG A 69 -15.59 -10.05 3.55
C ARG A 69 -16.23 -8.69 3.28
N SER A 70 -15.83 -7.68 4.05
CA SER A 70 -16.37 -6.32 3.96
C SER A 70 -15.44 -5.33 3.25
N GLY A 71 -14.24 -5.78 2.83
CA GLY A 71 -13.23 -4.96 2.13
C GLY A 71 -12.19 -4.34 3.08
N LYS A 72 -11.11 -3.82 2.48
CA LYS A 72 -9.94 -3.28 3.22
C LYS A 72 -10.33 -2.10 4.10
N VAL A 73 -11.15 -1.18 3.60
CA VAL A 73 -11.61 0.00 4.35
C VAL A 73 -12.44 -0.40 5.57
N ALA A 74 -13.33 -1.39 5.46
CA ALA A 74 -14.11 -1.86 6.60
C ALA A 74 -13.22 -2.49 7.69
N ALA A 75 -12.14 -3.19 7.29
CA ALA A 75 -11.14 -3.70 8.22
C ALA A 75 -10.36 -2.57 8.91
N ILE A 76 -9.96 -1.53 8.17
CA ILE A 76 -9.31 -0.34 8.73
C ILE A 76 -10.27 0.38 9.70
N ASN A 77 -11.51 0.60 9.33
CA ASN A 77 -12.51 1.23 10.21
C ASN A 77 -12.80 0.42 11.47
N HIS A 78 -12.80 -0.92 11.36
CA HIS A 78 -12.88 -1.77 12.55
C HIS A 78 -11.70 -1.51 13.49
N TYR A 79 -10.49 -1.51 12.98
CA TYR A 79 -9.30 -1.22 13.75
C TYR A 79 -9.34 0.19 14.38
N LEU A 80 -9.70 1.23 13.62
CA LEU A 80 -9.76 2.60 14.14
C LEU A 80 -10.66 2.75 15.37
N ARG A 81 -11.68 1.89 15.50
CA ARG A 81 -12.56 1.87 16.70
C ARG A 81 -11.99 1.15 17.90
N VAL A 82 -11.07 0.21 17.68
CA VAL A 82 -10.56 -0.68 18.76
C VAL A 82 -9.07 -0.47 19.07
N ARG A 83 -8.40 0.41 18.33
CA ARG A 83 -6.98 0.68 18.48
C ARG A 83 -6.61 1.18 19.88
N ASP A 84 -5.37 0.97 20.27
CA ASP A 84 -4.81 1.58 21.47
C ASP A 84 -5.00 3.11 21.44
N PRO A 85 -5.75 3.71 22.40
CA PRO A 85 -5.99 5.15 22.40
C PRO A 85 -4.71 5.98 22.64
N ARG A 86 -3.62 5.36 23.08
CA ARG A 86 -2.32 6.01 23.30
C ARG A 86 -1.53 6.15 22.00
N ALA A 87 -1.94 5.49 20.90
CA ALA A 87 -1.25 5.57 19.63
C ALA A 87 -1.27 7.00 19.09
N GLU A 88 -0.07 7.54 18.82
CA GLU A 88 0.12 8.85 18.20
C GLU A 88 0.11 8.75 16.67
N VAL A 89 0.59 7.62 16.15
CA VAL A 89 0.66 7.31 14.72
C VAL A 89 0.06 5.93 14.46
N VAL A 90 -0.77 5.86 13.44
CA VAL A 90 -1.30 4.62 12.87
C VAL A 90 -0.47 4.27 11.64
N VAL A 91 0.02 3.03 11.59
CA VAL A 91 0.69 2.45 10.42
C VAL A 91 -0.27 1.45 9.77
N CYS A 92 -0.73 1.73 8.57
CA CYS A 92 -1.53 0.80 7.77
C CYS A 92 -0.62 0.04 6.81
N CYS A 93 -0.50 -1.27 7.01
CA CYS A 93 0.40 -2.13 6.27
C CYS A 93 -0.37 -3.22 5.52
N SER A 94 -0.18 -3.34 4.21
CA SER A 94 -0.77 -4.43 3.42
C SER A 94 -0.17 -5.77 3.82
N ALA A 95 -1.00 -6.83 3.82
CA ALA A 95 -0.61 -8.14 4.35
C ALA A 95 0.40 -8.91 3.46
N ASP A 96 0.70 -8.41 2.27
CA ASP A 96 1.59 -8.96 1.25
C ASP A 96 2.94 -8.22 1.15
N LEU A 97 3.42 -7.68 2.27
CA LEU A 97 4.68 -6.95 2.35
C LEU A 97 5.71 -7.64 3.26
N ILE A 98 6.99 -7.32 3.03
CA ILE A 98 8.08 -7.51 4.00
C ILE A 98 8.63 -6.12 4.31
N VAL A 99 8.71 -5.77 5.57
CA VAL A 99 9.13 -4.44 6.05
C VAL A 99 10.59 -4.49 6.47
N ALA A 100 11.42 -3.57 5.95
CA ALA A 100 12.83 -3.49 6.37
C ALA A 100 12.94 -3.13 7.86
N PRO A 101 14.03 -3.51 8.56
CA PRO A 101 14.10 -3.46 10.02
C PRO A 101 13.95 -2.07 10.65
N ASP A 102 14.24 -1.00 9.92
CA ASP A 102 14.28 0.38 10.40
C ASP A 102 13.11 1.27 9.96
N VAL A 103 12.12 0.69 9.28
CA VAL A 103 11.02 1.47 8.66
C VAL A 103 10.16 2.18 9.69
N LEU A 104 9.79 1.51 10.78
CA LEU A 104 8.94 2.13 11.81
C LEU A 104 9.68 3.22 12.57
N GLU A 105 10.97 3.06 12.83
CA GLU A 105 11.80 4.11 13.43
C GLU A 105 11.90 5.34 12.53
N LYS A 106 12.21 5.15 11.24
CA LYS A 106 12.25 6.24 10.24
C LYS A 106 10.93 6.99 10.14
N ILE A 107 9.81 6.30 10.20
CA ILE A 107 8.47 6.92 10.23
C ILE A 107 8.32 7.80 11.48
N ALA A 108 8.69 7.29 12.66
CA ALA A 108 8.58 8.03 13.90
C ALA A 108 9.49 9.28 13.92
N GLU A 109 10.74 9.13 13.47
CA GLU A 109 11.69 10.24 13.35
C GLU A 109 11.19 11.32 12.39
N TYR A 110 10.63 10.91 11.24
CA TYR A 110 10.09 11.84 10.26
C TYR A 110 8.92 12.66 10.82
N PHE A 111 7.96 12.01 11.50
CA PHE A 111 6.86 12.72 12.14
C PHE A 111 7.31 13.60 13.30
N HIS A 112 8.37 13.21 14.02
CA HIS A 112 8.94 14.03 15.09
C HIS A 112 9.57 15.31 14.52
N ALA A 113 10.28 15.21 13.41
CA ALA A 113 10.94 16.32 12.75
C ALA A 113 9.98 17.25 11.97
N ASN A 114 8.80 16.75 11.57
CA ASN A 114 7.89 17.44 10.65
C ASN A 114 6.47 17.52 11.23
N ALA A 115 6.19 18.51 12.07
CA ALA A 115 4.90 18.67 12.75
C ALA A 115 3.71 18.91 11.80
N ASP A 116 3.97 19.50 10.63
CA ASP A 116 2.93 19.79 9.61
C ASP A 116 2.60 18.60 8.73
N VAL A 117 3.40 17.54 8.75
CA VAL A 117 3.12 16.33 8.02
C VAL A 117 2.08 15.50 8.77
N GLY A 118 1.00 15.16 8.09
CA GLY A 118 -0.10 14.36 8.63
C GLY A 118 -0.08 12.90 8.20
N MET A 119 0.55 12.58 7.04
CA MET A 119 0.67 11.22 6.52
C MET A 119 1.98 11.06 5.76
N VAL A 120 2.57 9.87 5.83
CA VAL A 120 3.77 9.50 5.09
C VAL A 120 3.60 8.14 4.42
N GLY A 121 4.24 7.96 3.25
CA GLY A 121 4.35 6.68 2.58
C GLY A 121 5.77 6.13 2.61
N ALA A 122 5.91 4.83 2.81
CA ALA A 122 7.16 4.11 2.62
C ALA A 122 7.41 3.83 1.13
N ARG A 123 8.64 3.41 0.79
CA ARG A 123 9.03 3.05 -0.58
C ARG A 123 8.81 1.57 -0.86
N PRO A 124 7.84 1.20 -1.71
CA PRO A 124 7.71 -0.17 -2.20
C PRO A 124 8.82 -0.49 -3.21
N VAL A 125 9.41 -1.68 -3.05
CA VAL A 125 10.40 -2.26 -3.95
C VAL A 125 9.92 -3.65 -4.35
N PRO A 126 9.61 -3.91 -5.63
CA PRO A 126 9.11 -5.20 -6.06
C PRO A 126 10.23 -6.24 -6.13
N ASP A 127 9.94 -7.48 -5.71
CA ASP A 127 10.82 -8.64 -5.82
C ASP A 127 10.58 -9.48 -7.09
N ASN A 128 9.81 -8.94 -8.04
CA ASN A 128 9.53 -9.60 -9.31
C ASN A 128 10.81 -9.83 -10.13
N ASP A 129 10.85 -10.94 -10.87
CA ASP A 129 11.95 -11.26 -11.76
C ASP A 129 12.02 -10.31 -12.96
N GLY A 130 13.04 -9.44 -12.98
CA GLY A 130 13.25 -8.44 -14.03
C GLY A 130 13.66 -9.01 -15.39
N GLU A 131 13.99 -10.30 -15.50
CA GLU A 131 14.26 -10.98 -16.78
C GLU A 131 12.96 -11.36 -17.50
N THR A 132 11.82 -11.40 -16.81
CA THR A 132 10.51 -11.56 -17.42
C THR A 132 9.92 -10.22 -17.85
N LEU A 133 9.16 -10.21 -18.94
CA LEU A 133 8.56 -8.97 -19.45
C LEU A 133 7.63 -8.29 -18.42
N VAL A 134 6.73 -9.06 -17.81
CA VAL A 134 5.80 -8.52 -16.80
C VAL A 134 6.52 -8.12 -15.52
N GLY A 135 7.50 -8.90 -15.09
CA GLY A 135 8.33 -8.54 -13.93
C GLY A 135 9.09 -7.25 -14.16
N ARG A 136 9.68 -7.03 -15.35
CA ARG A 136 10.33 -5.77 -15.72
C ARG A 136 9.33 -4.61 -15.74
N MET A 137 8.12 -4.81 -16.29
CA MET A 137 7.05 -3.79 -16.24
C MET A 137 6.71 -3.39 -14.81
N VAL A 138 6.58 -4.36 -13.90
CA VAL A 138 6.30 -4.11 -12.48
C VAL A 138 7.43 -3.29 -11.84
N GLN A 139 8.70 -3.69 -12.06
CA GLN A 139 9.86 -2.94 -11.55
C GLN A 139 9.86 -1.49 -12.04
N LEU A 140 9.64 -1.27 -13.34
CA LEU A 140 9.62 0.06 -13.94
C LEU A 140 8.48 0.93 -13.41
N VAL A 141 7.28 0.37 -13.20
CA VAL A 141 6.16 1.12 -12.62
C VAL A 141 6.42 1.51 -11.17
N TRP A 142 7.08 0.67 -10.37
CA TRP A 142 7.48 1.05 -9.01
C TRP A 142 8.64 2.05 -8.98
N ASP A 143 9.59 2.00 -9.94
CA ASP A 143 10.61 3.04 -10.10
C ASP A 143 9.96 4.38 -10.47
N MET A 144 9.01 4.40 -11.41
CA MET A 144 8.23 5.59 -11.73
C MET A 144 7.44 6.10 -10.51
N HIS A 145 6.81 5.20 -9.73
CA HIS A 145 6.12 5.56 -8.49
C HIS A 145 7.08 6.25 -7.52
N HIS A 146 8.28 5.71 -7.33
CA HIS A 146 9.31 6.29 -6.47
C HIS A 146 9.69 7.71 -6.94
N ARG A 147 10.03 7.90 -8.22
CA ARG A 147 10.41 9.21 -8.79
C ARG A 147 9.29 10.24 -8.69
N ILE A 148 8.06 9.87 -9.00
CA ILE A 148 6.90 10.74 -8.82
C ILE A 148 6.75 11.12 -7.34
N SER A 149 6.92 10.17 -6.42
CA SER A 149 6.74 10.40 -4.98
C SER A 149 7.81 11.32 -4.38
N LEU A 150 8.99 11.43 -4.99
CA LEU A 150 10.01 12.41 -4.59
C LEU A 150 9.57 13.86 -4.85
N HIS A 151 8.72 14.10 -5.86
CA HIS A 151 8.19 15.43 -6.21
C HIS A 151 6.80 15.68 -5.62
N ALA A 152 5.95 14.67 -5.67
CA ALA A 152 4.59 14.72 -5.17
C ALA A 152 4.28 13.40 -4.44
N PRO A 153 4.33 13.37 -3.09
CA PRO A 153 4.15 12.17 -2.31
C PRO A 153 2.91 11.39 -2.73
N LYS A 154 3.10 10.13 -3.08
CA LYS A 154 2.07 9.18 -3.46
C LYS A 154 2.21 7.95 -2.58
N MET A 155 1.10 7.54 -2.00
CA MET A 155 1.08 6.45 -1.04
C MET A 155 1.00 5.07 -1.72
N GLY A 156 1.50 4.05 -1.04
CA GLY A 156 1.41 2.67 -1.54
C GLY A 156 1.94 1.64 -0.54
N GLY A 157 1.18 0.57 -0.35
CA GLY A 157 1.58 -0.60 0.41
C GLY A 157 1.67 -0.42 1.93
N LEU A 158 2.59 0.42 2.40
CA LEU A 158 2.71 0.82 3.79
C LEU A 158 2.63 2.33 3.88
N VAL A 159 1.67 2.80 4.66
CA VAL A 159 1.46 4.22 4.94
C VAL A 159 1.29 4.44 6.44
N ALA A 160 1.70 5.61 6.91
CA ALA A 160 1.48 5.99 8.30
C ALA A 160 0.84 7.38 8.37
N PHE A 161 -0.04 7.60 9.33
CA PHE A 161 -0.71 8.88 9.54
C PHE A 161 -0.89 9.18 11.02
N ARG A 162 -0.95 10.48 11.37
CA ARG A 162 -1.22 10.89 12.75
C ARG A 162 -2.60 10.41 13.18
N ALA A 163 -2.67 9.67 14.28
CA ALA A 163 -3.89 9.01 14.76
C ALA A 163 -5.06 9.99 14.98
N ALA A 164 -4.76 11.22 15.40
CA ALA A 164 -5.76 12.26 15.65
C ALA A 164 -6.42 12.84 14.38
N LEU A 165 -5.88 12.53 13.18
CA LEU A 165 -6.41 13.07 11.93
C LEU A 165 -7.48 12.19 11.29
N VAL A 166 -7.51 10.88 11.60
CA VAL A 166 -8.38 9.94 10.90
C VAL A 166 -9.16 9.11 11.89
N ASP A 167 -10.45 9.39 12.01
CA ASP A 167 -11.38 8.64 12.86
C ASP A 167 -12.10 7.56 12.06
N GLN A 168 -12.35 7.82 10.78
CA GLN A 168 -13.03 6.90 9.88
C GLN A 168 -12.68 7.20 8.43
N VAL A 169 -12.62 6.16 7.59
CA VAL A 169 -12.48 6.25 6.13
C VAL A 169 -13.82 5.90 5.48
N SER A 170 -14.20 6.59 4.40
CA SER A 170 -15.47 6.31 3.71
C SER A 170 -15.48 4.86 3.19
N GLU A 171 -16.48 4.08 3.58
CA GLU A 171 -16.65 2.70 3.11
C GLU A 171 -16.95 2.58 1.61
N LEU A 172 -17.27 3.68 0.95
CA LEU A 172 -17.44 3.75 -0.49
C LEU A 172 -16.08 3.82 -1.21
N SER A 173 -14.99 4.08 -0.48
CA SER A 173 -13.65 4.13 -1.05
C SER A 173 -13.17 2.75 -1.48
N VAL A 174 -12.55 2.72 -2.65
CA VAL A 174 -11.87 1.53 -3.22
C VAL A 174 -10.35 1.68 -3.26
N VAL A 175 -9.85 2.85 -2.83
CA VAL A 175 -8.42 3.21 -2.70
C VAL A 175 -8.22 3.87 -1.34
N ASP A 176 -7.98 3.04 -0.33
CA ASP A 176 -7.91 3.46 1.07
C ASP A 176 -6.81 4.49 1.32
N GLU A 177 -5.61 4.28 0.78
CA GLU A 177 -4.49 5.19 0.95
C GLU A 177 -4.83 6.60 0.44
N ALA A 178 -5.38 6.72 -0.78
CA ALA A 178 -5.73 8.01 -1.36
C ALA A 178 -6.90 8.68 -0.63
N SER A 179 -7.81 7.91 -0.03
CA SER A 179 -8.87 8.48 0.80
C SER A 179 -8.34 9.04 2.12
N VAL A 180 -7.32 8.41 2.72
CA VAL A 180 -6.64 8.96 3.89
C VAL A 180 -5.84 10.21 3.50
N GLU A 181 -5.19 10.23 2.31
CA GLU A 181 -4.53 11.44 1.78
C GLU A 181 -5.49 12.63 1.73
N ASP A 182 -6.69 12.44 1.18
CA ASP A 182 -7.74 13.48 1.09
C ASP A 182 -8.16 13.98 2.47
N ILE A 183 -8.44 13.08 3.43
CA ILE A 183 -8.78 13.43 4.81
C ILE A 183 -7.66 14.27 5.47
N VAL A 184 -6.40 13.86 5.30
CA VAL A 184 -5.25 14.55 5.89
C VAL A 184 -5.09 15.95 5.29
N ARG A 185 -5.21 16.09 3.97
CA ARG A 185 -5.12 17.38 3.28
C ARG A 185 -6.28 18.30 3.63
N SER A 186 -7.52 17.79 3.74
CA SER A 186 -8.68 18.58 4.15
C SER A 186 -8.55 19.16 5.55
N LYS A 187 -7.72 18.54 6.41
CA LYS A 187 -7.35 19.05 7.75
C LYS A 187 -6.13 19.99 7.74
N GLY A 188 -5.69 20.45 6.57
CA GLY A 188 -4.60 21.41 6.41
C GLY A 188 -3.20 20.82 6.64
N LYS A 189 -3.06 19.48 6.65
CA LYS A 189 -1.77 18.81 6.82
C LYS A 189 -1.17 18.42 5.48
N THR A 190 0.16 18.28 5.47
CA THR A 190 0.93 17.88 4.29
C THR A 190 1.18 16.37 4.26
N LEU A 191 1.60 15.89 3.10
CA LEU A 191 2.02 14.50 2.88
C LEU A 191 3.54 14.42 2.79
N GLY A 192 4.11 13.33 3.26
CA GLY A 192 5.53 13.01 3.15
C GLY A 192 5.77 11.69 2.41
N TYR A 193 6.99 11.52 1.93
CA TYR A 193 7.47 10.27 1.33
C TYR A 193 8.85 9.95 1.87
N LEU A 194 9.06 8.71 2.27
CA LEU A 194 10.30 8.23 2.86
C LEU A 194 11.00 7.29 1.87
N PRO A 195 11.96 7.80 1.05
CA PRO A 195 12.64 7.01 0.03
C PRO A 195 13.49 5.86 0.59
N ASP A 196 13.94 5.98 1.84
CA ASP A 196 14.79 5.02 2.53
C ASP A 196 14.02 4.06 3.45
N ALA A 197 12.71 4.25 3.62
CA ALA A 197 11.83 3.34 4.35
C ALA A 197 11.33 2.25 3.39
N LEU A 198 12.10 1.16 3.24
CA LEU A 198 11.87 0.16 2.20
C LEU A 198 10.88 -0.91 2.64
N VAL A 199 9.91 -1.21 1.76
CA VAL A 199 9.02 -2.36 1.90
C VAL A 199 9.03 -3.18 0.63
N VAL A 200 9.26 -4.49 0.77
CA VAL A 200 9.27 -5.41 -0.38
C VAL A 200 7.86 -5.90 -0.62
N ASN A 201 7.43 -5.86 -1.88
CA ASN A 201 6.15 -6.38 -2.35
C ASN A 201 6.35 -7.29 -3.57
N HIS A 202 5.35 -8.12 -3.86
CA HIS A 202 5.30 -8.93 -5.07
C HIS A 202 4.15 -8.47 -5.97
N GLY A 203 4.49 -7.98 -7.17
CA GLY A 203 3.52 -7.58 -8.17
C GLY A 203 3.03 -8.77 -9.02
N PRO A 204 2.06 -8.54 -9.93
CA PRO A 204 1.57 -9.55 -10.86
C PRO A 204 2.69 -10.17 -11.70
N GLU A 205 2.58 -11.46 -11.99
CA GLU A 205 3.53 -12.20 -12.85
C GLU A 205 3.01 -12.39 -14.28
N VAL A 206 1.70 -12.21 -14.48
CA VAL A 206 1.06 -12.36 -15.81
C VAL A 206 0.37 -11.05 -16.22
N TRP A 207 0.38 -10.78 -17.53
CA TRP A 207 -0.15 -9.51 -18.06
C TRP A 207 -1.63 -9.28 -17.72
N GLY A 208 -2.46 -10.31 -17.73
CA GLY A 208 -3.88 -10.20 -17.39
C GLY A 208 -4.11 -9.69 -15.96
N GLU A 209 -3.37 -10.22 -14.98
CA GLU A 209 -3.43 -9.76 -13.59
C GLU A 209 -2.86 -8.34 -13.44
N TYR A 210 -1.78 -8.03 -14.16
CA TYR A 210 -1.21 -6.67 -14.20
C TYR A 210 -2.24 -5.67 -14.72
N PHE A 211 -2.89 -5.94 -15.84
CA PHE A 211 -3.93 -5.08 -16.39
C PHE A 211 -5.10 -4.89 -15.42
N GLU A 212 -5.63 -5.96 -14.84
CA GLU A 212 -6.74 -5.88 -13.87
C GLU A 212 -6.36 -5.08 -12.63
N GLN A 213 -5.13 -5.20 -12.14
CA GLN A 213 -4.64 -4.39 -11.02
C GLN A 213 -4.61 -2.90 -11.39
N ARG A 214 -4.05 -2.55 -12.57
CA ARG A 214 -3.96 -1.16 -13.05
C ARG A 214 -5.34 -0.55 -13.29
N ARG A 215 -6.26 -1.31 -13.92
CA ARG A 215 -7.65 -0.92 -14.14
C ARG A 215 -8.37 -0.61 -12.83
N ARG A 216 -8.22 -1.48 -11.85
CA ARG A 216 -8.79 -1.30 -10.51
C ARG A 216 -8.31 -0.03 -9.83
N ILE A 217 -6.99 0.22 -9.86
CA ILE A 217 -6.37 1.41 -9.27
C ILE A 217 -6.87 2.66 -9.99
N ALA A 218 -6.87 2.66 -11.32
CA ALA A 218 -7.35 3.78 -12.14
C ALA A 218 -8.82 4.12 -11.83
N ARG A 219 -9.69 3.10 -11.77
CA ARG A 219 -11.09 3.29 -11.38
C ARG A 219 -11.22 3.97 -10.01
N GLY A 220 -10.43 3.54 -9.02
CA GLY A 220 -10.46 4.13 -7.68
C GLY A 220 -10.03 5.59 -7.69
N HIS A 221 -8.97 5.93 -8.41
CA HIS A 221 -8.49 7.32 -8.54
C HIS A 221 -9.52 8.22 -9.22
N PHE A 222 -10.14 7.79 -10.32
CA PHE A 222 -11.19 8.57 -10.98
C PHE A 222 -12.44 8.70 -10.12
N TRP A 223 -12.80 7.66 -9.36
CA TRP A 223 -13.93 7.76 -8.43
C TRP A 223 -13.68 8.82 -7.35
N LEU A 224 -12.44 8.89 -6.78
CA LEU A 224 -12.07 9.94 -5.82
C LEU A 224 -12.16 11.33 -6.43
N ASP A 225 -11.65 11.51 -7.66
CA ASP A 225 -11.75 12.80 -8.38
C ASP A 225 -13.22 13.20 -8.58
N PHE A 226 -14.07 12.28 -9.01
CA PHE A 226 -15.50 12.55 -9.22
C PHE A 226 -16.30 12.79 -7.93
N ALA A 227 -16.00 12.04 -6.85
CA ALA A 227 -16.79 12.08 -5.62
C ALA A 227 -16.35 13.19 -4.65
N PHE A 228 -15.04 13.51 -4.63
CA PHE A 228 -14.44 14.41 -3.64
C PHE A 228 -13.56 15.51 -4.24
N GLY A 229 -13.34 15.52 -5.56
CA GLY A 229 -12.43 16.46 -6.22
C GLY A 229 -10.95 16.21 -5.91
N TYR A 230 -10.62 15.06 -5.30
CA TYR A 230 -9.24 14.74 -4.93
C TYR A 230 -8.49 14.07 -6.08
N ARG A 231 -7.41 14.70 -6.53
CA ARG A 231 -6.56 14.20 -7.63
C ARG A 231 -5.23 13.71 -7.10
N VAL A 232 -4.96 12.43 -7.28
CA VAL A 232 -3.67 11.81 -6.92
C VAL A 232 -2.55 12.26 -7.86
N ALA A 233 -1.31 12.30 -7.37
CA ALA A 233 -0.14 12.77 -8.13
C ALA A 233 0.05 12.07 -9.49
N SER A 234 -0.30 10.79 -9.59
CA SER A 234 -0.20 10.04 -10.86
C SER A 234 -1.22 10.45 -11.94
N LEU A 235 -2.15 11.37 -11.65
CA LEU A 235 -3.02 12.01 -12.65
C LEU A 235 -2.44 13.31 -13.21
N ASP A 236 -1.28 13.76 -12.74
CA ASP A 236 -0.52 14.83 -13.35
C ASP A 236 0.23 14.29 -14.58
N HIS A 237 -0.33 14.58 -15.76
CA HIS A 237 0.20 14.07 -17.03
C HIS A 237 1.59 14.61 -17.35
N ARG A 238 1.93 15.82 -16.93
CA ARG A 238 3.25 16.42 -17.16
C ARG A 238 4.30 15.70 -16.34
N LEU A 239 4.08 15.57 -15.02
CA LEU A 239 4.97 14.86 -14.11
C LEU A 239 5.18 13.40 -14.55
N VAL A 240 4.11 12.73 -14.97
CA VAL A 240 4.19 11.34 -15.48
C VAL A 240 5.01 11.27 -16.76
N ALA A 241 4.80 12.18 -17.73
CA ALA A 241 5.54 12.18 -19.00
C ALA A 241 7.03 12.46 -18.78
N GLU A 242 7.38 13.43 -17.94
CA GLU A 242 8.77 13.73 -17.58
C GLU A 242 9.44 12.52 -16.93
N THR A 243 8.75 11.84 -16.00
CA THR A 243 9.25 10.62 -15.34
C THR A 243 9.44 9.46 -16.33
N VAL A 244 8.50 9.24 -17.27
CA VAL A 244 8.64 8.21 -18.32
C VAL A 244 9.89 8.45 -19.17
N LEU A 245 10.13 9.70 -19.58
CA LEU A 245 11.30 10.06 -20.39
C LEU A 245 12.61 9.86 -19.60
N GLU A 246 12.62 10.20 -18.32
CA GLU A 246 13.78 10.00 -17.45
C GLU A 246 14.12 8.51 -17.28
N VAL A 247 13.12 7.69 -16.97
CA VAL A 247 13.27 6.22 -16.84
C VAL A 247 13.71 5.61 -18.17
N ALA A 248 13.11 6.01 -19.30
CA ALA A 248 13.45 5.47 -20.62
C ALA A 248 14.91 5.68 -21.00
N ARG A 249 15.52 6.82 -20.62
CA ARG A 249 16.94 7.11 -20.90
C ARG A 249 17.89 6.16 -20.20
N GLN A 250 17.48 5.55 -19.11
CA GLN A 250 18.30 4.68 -18.27
C GLN A 250 18.13 3.18 -18.61
N GLN A 251 17.16 2.85 -19.50
CA GLN A 251 16.84 1.46 -19.82
C GLN A 251 17.62 0.95 -21.04
N ASP A 252 17.95 -0.34 -21.00
CA ASP A 252 18.39 -1.14 -22.14
C ASP A 252 17.24 -1.35 -23.15
N PRO A 253 17.47 -1.96 -24.32
CA PRO A 253 16.41 -2.20 -25.31
C PRO A 253 15.24 -3.01 -24.79
N PHE A 254 15.48 -4.02 -23.95
CA PHE A 254 14.42 -4.83 -23.32
C PHE A 254 13.60 -4.00 -22.33
N GLY A 255 14.26 -3.24 -21.46
CA GLY A 255 13.61 -2.33 -20.53
C GLY A 255 12.79 -1.24 -21.23
N LYS A 256 13.27 -0.69 -22.38
CA LYS A 256 12.50 0.26 -23.20
C LYS A 256 11.23 -0.37 -23.77
N ALA A 257 11.31 -1.63 -24.25
CA ALA A 257 10.14 -2.35 -24.74
C ALA A 257 9.14 -2.64 -23.61
N ALA A 258 9.63 -3.06 -22.43
CA ALA A 258 8.80 -3.29 -21.26
C ALA A 258 8.13 -1.98 -20.77
N LEU A 259 8.86 -0.85 -20.77
CA LEU A 259 8.33 0.45 -20.40
C LEU A 259 7.23 0.91 -21.37
N ALA A 260 7.46 0.76 -22.68
CA ALA A 260 6.47 1.12 -23.71
C ALA A 260 5.18 0.30 -23.53
N LEU A 261 5.29 -1.01 -23.26
CA LEU A 261 4.14 -1.85 -22.99
C LEU A 261 3.46 -1.49 -21.67
N ALA A 262 4.21 -1.17 -20.62
CA ALA A 262 3.67 -0.72 -19.34
C ALA A 262 2.87 0.58 -19.49
N VAL A 263 3.40 1.57 -20.24
CA VAL A 263 2.72 2.85 -20.53
C VAL A 263 1.45 2.62 -21.36
N ALA A 264 1.51 1.78 -22.40
CA ALA A 264 0.34 1.44 -23.22
C ALA A 264 -0.74 0.73 -22.39
N THR A 265 -0.34 -0.23 -21.56
CA THR A 265 -1.25 -0.95 -20.66
C THR A 265 -1.88 0.00 -19.62
N GLU A 266 -1.09 0.92 -19.04
CA GLU A 266 -1.58 1.94 -18.12
C GLU A 266 -2.60 2.87 -18.80
N GLY A 267 -2.33 3.31 -20.05
CA GLY A 267 -3.26 4.12 -20.84
C GLY A 267 -4.61 3.42 -21.06
N LEU A 268 -4.57 2.14 -21.47
CA LEU A 268 -5.76 1.32 -21.64
C LEU A 268 -6.51 1.10 -20.31
N ALA A 269 -5.78 0.76 -19.25
CA ALA A 269 -6.34 0.56 -17.92
C ALA A 269 -7.03 1.81 -17.38
N ARG A 270 -6.45 2.99 -17.63
CA ARG A 270 -7.05 4.29 -17.28
C ARG A 270 -8.31 4.58 -18.08
N ALA A 271 -8.30 4.34 -19.40
CA ALA A 271 -9.49 4.53 -20.24
C ALA A 271 -10.66 3.65 -19.73
N VAL A 272 -10.41 2.35 -19.53
CA VAL A 272 -11.42 1.42 -19.00
C VAL A 272 -11.83 1.79 -17.57
N GLY A 273 -10.88 2.10 -16.69
CA GLY A 273 -11.13 2.50 -15.31
C GLY A 273 -11.96 3.78 -15.18
N PHE A 274 -11.78 4.73 -16.10
CA PHE A 274 -12.60 5.94 -16.17
C PHE A 274 -14.07 5.62 -16.46
N PHE A 275 -14.34 4.77 -17.47
CA PHE A 275 -15.70 4.31 -17.76
C PHE A 275 -16.31 3.53 -16.60
N ASP A 276 -15.54 2.61 -16.00
CA ASP A 276 -15.98 1.86 -14.83
C ASP A 276 -16.35 2.77 -13.64
N ALA A 277 -15.56 3.82 -13.40
CA ALA A 277 -15.84 4.78 -12.32
C ALA A 277 -17.16 5.52 -12.54
N ARG A 278 -17.50 5.88 -13.79
CA ARG A 278 -18.74 6.56 -14.16
C ARG A 278 -19.98 5.66 -14.10
N VAL A 279 -19.84 4.42 -14.58
CA VAL A 279 -20.96 3.49 -14.74
C VAL A 279 -21.26 2.74 -13.45
N VAL A 280 -20.22 2.23 -12.79
CA VAL A 280 -20.35 1.35 -11.61
C VAL A 280 -20.31 2.16 -10.30
N GLY A 281 -19.65 3.33 -10.32
CA GLY A 281 -19.48 4.15 -9.12
C GLY A 281 -18.79 3.39 -7.98
N GLY A 282 -19.16 3.72 -6.73
CA GLY A 282 -18.64 3.08 -5.52
C GLY A 282 -19.27 1.74 -5.14
N LYS A 283 -20.04 1.08 -6.02
CA LYS A 283 -20.83 -0.11 -5.67
C LYS A 283 -20.01 -1.39 -5.37
N HIS A 284 -18.76 -1.49 -5.82
CA HIS A 284 -17.91 -2.67 -5.56
C HIS A 284 -16.87 -2.36 -4.48
N ARG A 285 -17.18 -2.75 -3.23
CA ARG A 285 -16.29 -2.61 -2.06
C ARG A 285 -15.19 -3.67 -1.99
N THR A 286 -15.32 -4.76 -2.74
CA THR A 286 -14.38 -5.89 -2.70
C THR A 286 -13.92 -6.27 -4.10
N TRP A 287 -12.63 -6.64 -4.21
CA TRP A 287 -11.99 -7.01 -5.47
C TRP A 287 -11.63 -8.49 -5.51
N LYS A 288 -11.59 -9.06 -6.71
CA LYS A 288 -11.06 -10.41 -6.89
C LYS A 288 -9.56 -10.40 -6.58
N PRO A 289 -9.06 -11.28 -5.69
CA PRO A 289 -7.62 -11.38 -5.41
C PRO A 289 -6.86 -11.79 -6.68
N LEU A 290 -5.63 -11.30 -6.80
CA LEU A 290 -4.69 -11.74 -7.83
C LEU A 290 -3.92 -12.95 -7.29
N ALA A 291 -3.89 -14.05 -8.03
CA ALA A 291 -3.31 -15.30 -7.55
C ALA A 291 -1.79 -15.20 -7.37
N SER A 292 -1.09 -14.54 -8.31
CA SER A 292 0.37 -14.43 -8.30
C SER A 292 0.91 -13.60 -7.13
N THR A 293 0.14 -12.65 -6.59
CA THR A 293 0.59 -11.79 -5.48
C THR A 293 0.42 -12.43 -4.09
N LYS A 294 -0.15 -13.66 -4.01
CA LYS A 294 -0.43 -14.33 -2.74
C LYS A 294 0.75 -15.08 -2.10
N VAL A 295 1.90 -15.11 -2.75
CA VAL A 295 3.11 -15.74 -2.22
C VAL A 295 4.33 -14.85 -2.51
N LEU A 296 4.80 -14.16 -1.48
CA LEU A 296 6.10 -13.46 -1.52
C LEU A 296 7.21 -14.49 -1.73
N LYS A 297 8.10 -14.25 -2.69
CA LYS A 297 9.30 -15.06 -2.86
C LYS A 297 10.24 -14.78 -1.66
N LYS A 298 11.02 -15.79 -1.23
CA LYS A 298 12.08 -15.55 -0.25
C LYS A 298 13.06 -14.54 -0.86
N THR A 299 13.31 -13.44 -0.16
CA THR A 299 14.43 -12.57 -0.50
C THR A 299 15.68 -13.45 -0.60
N ARG A 300 16.32 -13.49 -1.78
CA ARG A 300 17.68 -14.04 -1.89
C ARG A 300 18.54 -13.19 -0.99
N GLY A 301 18.95 -13.75 0.15
CA GLY A 301 19.83 -13.10 1.09
C GLY A 301 21.03 -12.56 0.34
N GLY A 302 21.27 -11.27 0.47
CA GLY A 302 22.54 -10.69 0.08
C GLY A 302 23.61 -11.32 0.97
N SER A 303 24.51 -12.03 0.33
CA SER A 303 25.80 -12.43 0.89
C SER A 303 26.71 -11.20 0.94
#